data_60134be1962e0de9e7df92895f790111
#
_entry.id   60134be1962e0de9e7df92895f790111
#
_cell.length_a   1.000
_cell.length_b   1.000
_cell.length_c   1.000
_cell.angle_alpha   90.00
_cell.angle_beta   90.00
_cell.angle_gamma   90.00
#
_symmetry.space_group_name_H-M   'P 1'
#
loop_
_entity.id
_entity.type
_entity.pdbx_description
1 polymer ?
#
loop_
_entity_poly.entity_id
_entity_poly.type
_entity_poly.pdbx_seq_one_letter_code
_entity_poly.pdbx_strand_id
1 'polypeptide(L)'
;MPMILQGDCLEIMKTLPDKSVDLFLCDLPYGCLGSQNNNARLMRMENGVATGKKAQTENGLLQGCAWDIKIDLNAFWEQVERLMKDEHTPIIHFCNTRFGFELIKSKENWFRYDLIWNKSKGVGFLLANKMPMRSHENIYVFSKKGANYYRKDITGDFKSSYNQRSQGQNVYGNIPMPEIMPDNTGKRCVKSVIDMSSTTRKGNHPTQKPDDLYAFLIERYSKEGDTILDPTAGSFASVFTAERLNRKGIGIEMNEEFFKKAQDKSA
;
A
#
# COMPACT_ATOMS: atom_id res chain seq x y z
N MET A 1 -10.64 19.85 5.94
CA MET A 1 -9.31 20.10 5.33
C MET A 1 -8.36 19.01 5.80
N PRO A 2 -7.49 18.51 4.93
CA PRO A 2 -6.51 17.49 5.29
C PRO A 2 -5.53 18.02 6.34
N MET A 3 -5.11 17.16 7.26
CA MET A 3 -4.06 17.49 8.22
C MET A 3 -2.72 17.05 7.64
N ILE A 4 -1.87 18.01 7.31
CA ILE A 4 -0.56 17.81 6.69
C ILE A 4 0.52 18.16 7.72
N LEU A 5 1.36 17.19 8.11
CA LEU A 5 2.36 17.32 9.16
C LEU A 5 3.76 17.05 8.62
N GLN A 6 4.72 17.90 9.00
CA GLN A 6 6.13 17.72 8.61
C GLN A 6 6.92 17.14 9.78
N GLY A 7 7.69 16.08 9.52
CA GLY A 7 8.63 15.54 10.49
C GLY A 7 8.79 14.03 10.44
N ASP A 8 9.54 13.49 11.39
CA ASP A 8 9.66 12.05 11.59
C ASP A 8 8.31 11.47 12.04
N CYS A 9 7.86 10.42 11.36
CA CYS A 9 6.53 9.87 11.60
C CYS A 9 6.39 9.30 13.01
N LEU A 10 7.43 8.67 13.58
CA LEU A 10 7.38 8.12 14.94
C LEU A 10 7.24 9.24 15.98
N GLU A 11 7.91 10.37 15.78
CA GLU A 11 7.80 11.52 16.70
C GLU A 11 6.44 12.23 16.55
N ILE A 12 6.00 12.45 15.32
CA ILE A 12 4.70 13.09 15.06
C ILE A 12 3.54 12.23 15.55
N MET A 13 3.58 10.91 15.31
CA MET A 13 2.54 10.01 15.79
C MET A 13 2.35 10.11 17.30
N LYS A 14 3.39 10.35 18.11
CA LYS A 14 3.29 10.54 19.58
C LYS A 14 2.41 11.73 19.97
N THR A 15 2.28 12.72 19.12
CA THR A 15 1.47 13.93 19.37
C THR A 15 -0.01 13.76 19.03
N LEU A 16 -0.37 12.73 18.28
CA LEU A 16 -1.75 12.45 17.91
C LEU A 16 -2.53 11.84 19.10
N PRO A 17 -3.84 12.13 19.22
CA PRO A 17 -4.67 11.58 20.29
C PRO A 17 -4.77 10.05 20.23
N ASP A 18 -4.81 9.41 21.38
CA ASP A 18 -5.07 7.98 21.48
C ASP A 18 -6.41 7.61 20.85
N LYS A 19 -6.51 6.41 20.26
CA LYS A 19 -7.73 5.85 19.67
C LYS A 19 -8.41 6.79 18.66
N SER A 20 -7.62 7.52 17.87
CA SER A 20 -8.09 8.54 16.95
C SER A 20 -8.10 8.13 15.49
N VAL A 21 -7.51 6.98 15.13
CA VAL A 21 -7.32 6.52 13.75
C VAL A 21 -8.20 5.31 13.45
N ASP A 22 -9.01 5.42 12.40
CA ASP A 22 -9.93 4.37 11.95
C ASP A 22 -9.32 3.49 10.84
N LEU A 23 -8.32 3.99 10.09
CA LEU A 23 -7.59 3.26 9.05
C LEU A 23 -6.16 3.80 8.92
N PHE A 24 -5.18 2.90 8.85
CA PHE A 24 -3.81 3.22 8.49
C PHE A 24 -3.54 2.80 7.04
N LEU A 25 -2.99 3.71 6.23
CA LEU A 25 -2.48 3.43 4.88
C LEU A 25 -0.99 3.73 4.84
N CYS A 26 -0.17 2.70 4.80
CA CYS A 26 1.26 2.80 5.04
C CYS A 26 2.07 2.37 3.81
N ASP A 27 2.90 3.26 3.29
CA ASP A 27 3.94 2.97 2.29
C ASP A 27 5.31 3.23 2.92
N LEU A 28 5.62 2.48 3.99
CA LEU A 28 6.85 2.66 4.77
C LEU A 28 8.10 2.44 3.88
N PRO A 29 9.23 3.12 4.15
CA PRO A 29 10.45 2.91 3.39
C PRO A 29 10.98 1.48 3.58
N TYR A 30 11.25 0.80 2.45
CA TYR A 30 11.64 -0.63 2.44
C TYR A 30 13.12 -0.87 2.72
N GLY A 31 13.96 0.18 2.70
CA GLY A 31 15.42 0.09 2.82
C GLY A 31 16.06 -0.66 1.65
N CYS A 32 15.44 -0.67 0.47
CA CYS A 32 15.94 -1.39 -0.69
C CYS A 32 16.60 -0.50 -1.75
N LEU A 33 16.40 0.81 -1.66
CA LEU A 33 16.93 1.81 -2.61
C LEU A 33 18.17 2.54 -2.06
N GLY A 34 18.52 2.33 -0.79
CA GLY A 34 19.67 2.97 -0.12
C GLY A 34 21.01 2.32 -0.47
N SER A 35 22.09 3.08 -0.28
CA SER A 35 23.49 2.66 -0.55
C SER A 35 23.97 1.48 0.31
N GLN A 36 23.26 1.10 1.36
CA GLN A 36 23.63 0.01 2.27
C GLN A 36 23.31 -1.40 1.74
N ASN A 37 22.51 -1.53 0.70
CA ASN A 37 22.27 -2.81 0.05
C ASN A 37 23.40 -3.11 -0.97
N ASN A 38 24.48 -3.74 -0.51
CA ASN A 38 25.62 -4.20 -1.34
C ASN A 38 25.23 -5.13 -2.52
N ASN A 39 23.97 -5.48 -2.67
CA ASN A 39 23.45 -6.36 -3.71
C ASN A 39 22.70 -5.62 -4.83
N ALA A 40 22.40 -4.34 -4.72
CA ALA A 40 21.88 -3.54 -5.85
C ALA A 40 23.07 -3.09 -6.70
N ARG A 41 23.58 -3.99 -7.56
CA ARG A 41 24.51 -3.65 -8.64
C ARG A 41 23.76 -2.79 -9.66
N LEU A 42 23.74 -1.47 -9.46
CA LEU A 42 23.42 -0.54 -10.53
C LEU A 42 24.54 -0.65 -11.56
N MET A 43 24.24 -1.30 -12.69
CA MET A 43 25.15 -1.39 -13.82
C MET A 43 25.10 -0.08 -14.60
N ARG A 44 26.29 0.47 -14.88
CA ARG A 44 26.42 1.60 -15.82
C ARG A 44 26.05 1.11 -17.23
N MET A 45 25.22 1.88 -17.90
CA MET A 45 24.84 1.63 -19.28
C MET A 45 25.71 2.50 -20.19
N GLU A 46 26.43 1.92 -21.13
CA GLU A 46 27.12 2.63 -22.17
C GLU A 46 26.54 2.14 -23.52
N ASN A 47 26.05 3.07 -24.33
CA ASN A 47 25.41 2.78 -25.64
C ASN A 47 24.31 1.70 -25.60
N GLY A 48 23.51 1.69 -24.50
CA GLY A 48 22.44 0.71 -24.34
C GLY A 48 22.87 -0.68 -23.85
N VAL A 49 24.19 -0.90 -23.62
CA VAL A 49 24.73 -2.18 -23.13
C VAL A 49 25.19 -2.07 -21.68
N ALA A 50 24.81 -3.03 -20.84
CA ALA A 50 25.25 -3.09 -19.45
C ALA A 50 26.74 -3.46 -19.38
N THR A 51 27.60 -2.52 -18.96
CA THR A 51 29.07 -2.70 -18.96
C THR A 51 29.61 -3.51 -17.80
N GLY A 52 28.76 -3.91 -16.84
CA GLY A 52 29.19 -4.58 -15.60
C GLY A 52 29.97 -3.68 -14.61
N LYS A 53 30.26 -2.43 -14.99
CA LYS A 53 30.88 -1.45 -14.11
C LYS A 53 29.86 -0.81 -13.18
N LYS A 54 30.23 -0.54 -11.92
CA LYS A 54 29.37 0.23 -11.00
C LYS A 54 29.20 1.65 -11.54
N ALA A 55 27.97 2.13 -11.58
CA ALA A 55 27.74 3.55 -11.84
C ALA A 55 28.35 4.35 -10.68
N GLN A 56 29.33 5.21 -10.98
CA GLN A 56 29.91 6.15 -10.01
C GLN A 56 29.37 7.54 -10.32
N THR A 57 28.95 8.28 -9.29
CA THR A 57 28.76 9.71 -9.37
C THR A 57 30.14 10.40 -9.34
N GLU A 58 30.23 11.67 -9.69
CA GLU A 58 31.47 12.45 -9.64
C GLU A 58 32.18 12.39 -8.27
N ASN A 59 31.47 12.02 -7.20
CA ASN A 59 32.01 11.83 -5.83
C ASN A 59 32.15 10.34 -5.44
N GLY A 60 32.08 9.39 -6.37
CA GLY A 60 32.38 7.98 -6.13
C GLY A 60 31.32 7.18 -5.35
N LEU A 61 30.26 7.81 -4.90
CA LEU A 61 29.16 7.17 -4.14
C LEU A 61 27.91 7.08 -5.00
N LEU A 62 27.30 5.89 -5.09
CA LEU A 62 25.94 5.75 -5.59
C LEU A 62 25.05 6.50 -4.61
N GLN A 63 24.46 7.60 -5.08
CA GLN A 63 23.42 8.30 -4.32
C GLN A 63 22.18 7.40 -4.30
N GLY A 64 22.07 6.58 -3.24
CA GLY A 64 20.80 5.92 -2.90
C GLY A 64 19.74 6.95 -2.55
N CYS A 65 18.48 6.58 -2.60
CA CYS A 65 17.41 7.43 -2.12
C CYS A 65 17.61 7.66 -0.61
N ALA A 66 17.99 8.88 -0.21
CA ALA A 66 18.30 9.22 1.18
C ALA A 66 17.11 9.02 2.13
N TRP A 67 15.89 9.01 1.59
CA TRP A 67 14.65 8.80 2.34
C TRP A 67 14.30 7.31 2.55
N ASP A 68 14.94 6.36 1.85
CA ASP A 68 14.62 4.92 1.98
C ASP A 68 15.39 4.29 3.16
N ILE A 69 15.23 4.85 4.34
CA ILE A 69 15.77 4.35 5.61
C ILE A 69 14.66 3.60 6.33
N LYS A 70 14.94 2.33 6.69
CA LYS A 70 13.96 1.51 7.43
C LYS A 70 13.58 2.16 8.75
N ILE A 71 12.28 2.15 9.02
CA ILE A 71 11.69 2.58 10.29
C ILE A 71 11.84 1.45 11.32
N ASP A 72 12.01 1.79 12.60
CA ASP A 72 11.90 0.82 13.69
C ASP A 72 10.45 0.31 13.78
N LEU A 73 10.26 -0.95 13.35
CA LEU A 73 8.94 -1.56 13.32
C LEU A 73 8.34 -1.76 14.73
N ASN A 74 9.16 -1.94 15.78
CA ASN A 74 8.63 -2.09 17.13
C ASN A 74 8.03 -0.76 17.61
N ALA A 75 8.79 0.33 17.48
CA ALA A 75 8.30 1.68 17.79
C ALA A 75 7.08 2.07 16.94
N PHE A 76 7.07 1.68 15.66
CA PHE A 76 5.93 1.90 14.78
C PHE A 76 4.67 1.18 15.28
N TRP A 77 4.75 -0.12 15.58
CA TRP A 77 3.61 -0.89 16.07
C TRP A 77 3.10 -0.42 17.42
N GLU A 78 3.99 0.09 18.30
CA GLU A 78 3.60 0.71 19.57
C GLU A 78 2.69 1.93 19.33
N GLN A 79 3.08 2.82 18.41
CA GLN A 79 2.25 3.96 18.06
C GLN A 79 0.95 3.56 17.35
N VAL A 80 0.99 2.58 16.46
CA VAL A 80 -0.22 2.04 15.82
C VAL A 80 -1.19 1.51 16.86
N GLU A 81 -0.72 0.71 17.84
CA GLU A 81 -1.55 0.13 18.88
C GLU A 81 -2.20 1.20 19.77
N ARG A 82 -1.51 2.30 20.04
CA ARG A 82 -2.04 3.44 20.79
C ARG A 82 -3.08 4.23 20.00
N LEU A 83 -2.82 4.45 18.72
CA LEU A 83 -3.63 5.33 17.86
C LEU A 83 -4.85 4.63 17.25
N MET A 84 -4.83 3.32 17.05
CA MET A 84 -5.95 2.59 16.46
C MET A 84 -7.22 2.76 17.29
N LYS A 85 -8.35 3.03 16.61
CA LYS A 85 -9.65 3.29 17.20
C LYS A 85 -10.12 2.12 18.07
N ASP A 86 -9.97 0.92 17.53
CA ASP A 86 -10.35 -0.34 18.18
C ASP A 86 -9.52 -1.52 17.62
N GLU A 87 -9.80 -2.72 18.10
CA GLU A 87 -9.10 -3.94 17.71
C GLU A 87 -9.40 -4.41 16.28
N HIS A 88 -10.38 -3.81 15.61
CA HIS A 88 -10.77 -4.08 14.22
C HIS A 88 -10.22 -3.05 13.23
N THR A 89 -9.54 -2.01 13.70
CA THR A 89 -8.92 -0.99 12.86
C THR A 89 -7.96 -1.63 11.86
N PRO A 90 -8.17 -1.43 10.54
CA PRO A 90 -7.28 -1.96 9.53
C PRO A 90 -5.97 -1.18 9.47
N ILE A 91 -4.85 -1.89 9.35
CA ILE A 91 -3.54 -1.34 9.06
C ILE A 91 -3.07 -1.96 7.73
N ILE A 92 -3.04 -1.15 6.69
CA ILE A 92 -2.75 -1.59 5.32
C ILE A 92 -1.35 -1.14 4.93
N HIS A 93 -0.49 -2.10 4.56
CA HIS A 93 0.88 -1.84 4.14
C HIS A 93 1.07 -2.20 2.67
N PHE A 94 1.58 -1.24 1.89
CA PHE A 94 2.21 -1.56 0.62
C PHE A 94 3.60 -2.12 0.89
N CYS A 95 4.00 -3.16 0.18
CA CYS A 95 5.32 -3.75 0.40
C CYS A 95 5.80 -4.58 -0.80
N ASN A 96 7.13 -4.74 -0.89
CA ASN A 96 7.71 -5.83 -1.65
C ASN A 96 7.74 -7.11 -0.79
N THR A 97 7.99 -8.27 -1.40
CA THR A 97 7.98 -9.57 -0.70
C THR A 97 8.96 -9.61 0.48
N ARG A 98 10.16 -9.02 0.33
CA ARG A 98 11.18 -9.06 1.38
C ARG A 98 10.77 -8.23 2.60
N PHE A 99 10.37 -7.00 2.37
CA PHE A 99 9.90 -6.13 3.45
C PHE A 99 8.59 -6.65 4.05
N GLY A 100 7.70 -7.20 3.22
CA GLY A 100 6.48 -7.84 3.68
C GLY A 100 6.72 -9.01 4.64
N PHE A 101 7.75 -9.82 4.39
CA PHE A 101 8.16 -10.86 5.34
C PHE A 101 8.61 -10.27 6.69
N GLU A 102 9.37 -9.18 6.68
CA GLU A 102 9.78 -8.47 7.89
C GLU A 102 8.57 -7.92 8.65
N LEU A 103 7.60 -7.33 7.93
CA LEU A 103 6.35 -6.83 8.52
C LEU A 103 5.56 -7.96 9.19
N ILE A 104 5.33 -9.07 8.50
CA ILE A 104 4.59 -10.21 9.07
C ILE A 104 5.32 -10.70 10.33
N LYS A 105 6.63 -10.92 10.27
CA LYS A 105 7.42 -11.38 11.42
C LYS A 105 7.34 -10.42 12.61
N SER A 106 7.26 -9.11 12.36
CA SER A 106 7.22 -8.10 13.43
C SER A 106 5.88 -8.04 14.17
N LYS A 107 4.77 -8.51 13.55
CA LYS A 107 3.43 -8.50 14.16
C LYS A 107 2.57 -9.67 13.61
N GLU A 108 3.08 -10.88 13.66
CA GLU A 108 2.49 -12.08 13.03
C GLU A 108 1.02 -12.29 13.42
N ASN A 109 0.69 -12.18 14.68
CA ASN A 109 -0.67 -12.40 15.19
C ASN A 109 -1.71 -11.38 14.65
N TRP A 110 -1.27 -10.27 14.05
CA TRP A 110 -2.15 -9.25 13.48
C TRP A 110 -2.29 -9.38 11.97
N PHE A 111 -1.43 -10.13 11.29
CA PHE A 111 -1.57 -10.38 9.85
C PHE A 111 -2.88 -11.11 9.56
N ARG A 112 -3.66 -10.60 8.61
CA ARG A 112 -4.97 -11.17 8.24
C ARG A 112 -4.96 -11.82 6.89
N TYR A 113 -4.60 -11.06 5.86
CA TYR A 113 -4.51 -11.52 4.47
C TYR A 113 -3.74 -10.51 3.62
N ASP A 114 -3.48 -10.93 2.39
CA ASP A 114 -2.84 -10.11 1.38
C ASP A 114 -3.77 -9.77 0.22
N LEU A 115 -3.47 -8.65 -0.44
CA LEU A 115 -3.97 -8.28 -1.74
C LEU A 115 -2.77 -8.08 -2.66
N ILE A 116 -2.96 -8.27 -3.96
CA ILE A 116 -1.96 -8.05 -4.98
C ILE A 116 -2.39 -6.88 -5.87
N TRP A 117 -1.62 -5.83 -5.89
CA TRP A 117 -1.79 -4.78 -6.88
C TRP A 117 -1.00 -5.15 -8.14
N ASN A 118 -1.71 -5.53 -9.22
CA ASN A 118 -1.14 -5.76 -10.54
C ASN A 118 -1.05 -4.43 -11.31
N LYS A 119 0.17 -4.02 -11.66
CA LYS A 119 0.51 -2.70 -12.22
C LYS A 119 0.31 -2.59 -13.73
N SER A 120 -0.08 -3.64 -14.43
CA SER A 120 -0.15 -3.75 -15.89
C SER A 120 1.20 -3.61 -16.63
N LYS A 121 2.21 -2.99 -16.02
CA LYS A 121 3.57 -2.82 -16.60
C LYS A 121 4.61 -3.46 -15.69
N GLY A 122 5.50 -4.25 -16.29
CA GLY A 122 6.64 -4.82 -15.58
C GLY A 122 7.74 -3.77 -15.36
N VAL A 123 8.39 -3.85 -14.20
CA VAL A 123 9.58 -3.07 -13.83
C VAL A 123 10.78 -4.01 -13.67
N GLY A 124 11.99 -3.46 -13.74
CA GLY A 124 13.23 -4.25 -13.61
C GLY A 124 13.78 -4.75 -14.95
N PHE A 125 13.51 -4.05 -16.04
CA PHE A 125 13.96 -4.39 -17.41
C PHE A 125 15.45 -4.74 -17.49
N LEU A 126 16.33 -4.07 -16.75
CA LEU A 126 17.78 -4.35 -16.74
C LEU A 126 18.12 -5.77 -16.26
N LEU A 127 17.20 -6.43 -15.57
CA LEU A 127 17.36 -7.80 -15.07
C LEU A 127 16.51 -8.81 -15.83
N ALA A 128 15.82 -8.42 -16.90
CA ALA A 128 14.88 -9.26 -17.64
C ALA A 128 15.50 -10.55 -18.21
N ASN A 129 16.81 -10.55 -18.48
CA ASN A 129 17.54 -11.74 -18.92
C ASN A 129 17.93 -12.70 -17.77
N LYS A 130 17.70 -12.31 -16.49
CA LYS A 130 18.08 -13.09 -15.31
C LYS A 130 16.89 -13.51 -14.47
N MET A 131 15.80 -12.77 -14.55
CA MET A 131 14.57 -13.00 -13.79
C MET A 131 13.37 -12.31 -14.44
N PRO A 132 12.15 -12.81 -14.22
CA PRO A 132 10.95 -12.15 -14.72
C PRO A 132 10.84 -10.70 -14.23
N MET A 133 10.31 -9.83 -15.08
CA MET A 133 9.98 -8.45 -14.70
C MET A 133 8.87 -8.43 -13.66
N ARG A 134 9.01 -7.60 -12.65
CA ARG A 134 8.01 -7.50 -11.58
C ARG A 134 6.87 -6.58 -12.01
N SER A 135 5.65 -7.13 -12.07
CA SER A 135 4.44 -6.38 -12.46
C SER A 135 3.47 -6.10 -11.31
N HIS A 136 3.83 -6.45 -10.07
CA HIS A 136 2.93 -6.32 -8.93
C HIS A 136 3.62 -5.81 -7.67
N GLU A 137 2.82 -5.28 -6.75
CA GLU A 137 3.17 -5.05 -5.35
C GLU A 137 2.20 -5.80 -4.45
N ASN A 138 2.69 -6.18 -3.28
CA ASN A 138 1.85 -6.77 -2.24
C ASN A 138 1.20 -5.66 -1.41
N ILE A 139 -0.01 -5.91 -0.95
CA ILE A 139 -0.73 -5.06 0.00
C ILE A 139 -1.15 -5.98 1.14
N TYR A 140 -0.59 -5.77 2.32
CA TYR A 140 -0.86 -6.59 3.48
C TYR A 140 -1.84 -5.90 4.41
N VAL A 141 -2.83 -6.64 4.87
CA VAL A 141 -3.84 -6.16 5.81
C VAL A 141 -3.58 -6.77 7.18
N PHE A 142 -3.36 -5.90 8.15
CA PHE A 142 -3.21 -6.24 9.56
C PHE A 142 -4.37 -5.68 10.36
N SER A 143 -4.66 -6.33 11.50
CA SER A 143 -5.62 -5.87 12.51
C SER A 143 -5.46 -6.76 13.73
N LYS A 144 -5.72 -6.25 14.93
CA LYS A 144 -5.60 -7.03 16.17
C LYS A 144 -6.62 -8.16 16.22
N LYS A 145 -7.85 -7.90 15.73
CA LYS A 145 -8.89 -8.89 15.43
C LYS A 145 -9.21 -8.88 13.93
N GLY A 146 -10.34 -9.40 13.49
CA GLY A 146 -10.74 -9.31 12.07
C GLY A 146 -10.86 -7.86 11.63
N ALA A 147 -10.21 -7.47 10.51
CA ALA A 147 -10.22 -6.10 10.01
C ALA A 147 -11.62 -5.65 9.57
N ASN A 148 -11.99 -4.41 9.90
CA ASN A 148 -13.18 -3.79 9.34
C ASN A 148 -13.11 -3.80 7.82
N TYR A 149 -14.13 -4.37 7.17
CA TYR A 149 -14.24 -4.43 5.72
C TYR A 149 -15.68 -4.14 5.29
N TYR A 150 -15.86 -3.13 4.44
CA TYR A 150 -17.15 -2.71 3.91
C TYR A 150 -17.25 -3.13 2.45
N ARG A 151 -17.98 -4.21 2.20
CA ARG A 151 -18.13 -4.74 0.85
C ARG A 151 -18.68 -3.68 -0.11
N LYS A 152 -17.90 -3.37 -1.14
CA LYS A 152 -18.31 -2.54 -2.26
C LYS A 152 -18.07 -3.31 -3.55
N ASP A 153 -19.16 -3.76 -4.17
CA ASP A 153 -19.12 -4.54 -5.39
C ASP A 153 -18.61 -3.72 -6.57
N ILE A 154 -18.02 -4.41 -7.54
CA ILE A 154 -17.63 -3.86 -8.84
C ILE A 154 -18.63 -4.30 -9.91
N THR A 155 -18.79 -3.49 -10.96
CA THR A 155 -19.55 -3.89 -12.14
C THR A 155 -18.69 -4.81 -13.00
N GLY A 156 -19.25 -5.92 -13.47
CA GLY A 156 -18.58 -6.86 -14.34
C GLY A 156 -19.53 -7.47 -15.35
N ASP A 157 -18.98 -8.09 -16.38
CA ASP A 157 -19.78 -8.77 -17.41
C ASP A 157 -20.62 -9.89 -16.81
N PHE A 158 -21.87 -9.98 -17.25
CA PHE A 158 -22.75 -11.06 -16.87
C PHE A 158 -22.25 -12.37 -17.48
N LYS A 159 -21.90 -13.35 -16.63
CA LYS A 159 -21.63 -14.71 -17.05
C LYS A 159 -22.79 -15.58 -16.61
N SER A 160 -23.60 -16.03 -17.57
CA SER A 160 -24.83 -16.82 -17.36
C SER A 160 -24.60 -18.27 -16.90
N SER A 161 -23.39 -18.69 -16.56
CA SER A 161 -23.14 -20.06 -16.13
C SER A 161 -23.41 -20.23 -14.64
N TYR A 162 -24.64 -20.53 -14.29
CA TYR A 162 -24.96 -21.22 -13.05
C TYR A 162 -24.51 -22.68 -13.19
N ASN A 163 -23.32 -22.98 -12.77
CA ASN A 163 -22.91 -24.37 -12.55
C ASN A 163 -23.54 -24.80 -11.22
N GLN A 164 -24.63 -25.58 -11.31
CA GLN A 164 -25.14 -26.35 -10.19
C GLN A 164 -23.96 -27.19 -9.68
N ARG A 165 -23.36 -26.79 -8.55
CA ARG A 165 -22.28 -27.55 -7.96
C ARG A 165 -22.88 -28.90 -7.57
N SER A 166 -22.41 -29.97 -8.22
CA SER A 166 -22.64 -31.35 -7.77
C SER A 166 -22.29 -31.39 -6.28
N GLN A 167 -23.10 -32.12 -5.50
CA GLN A 167 -22.87 -32.40 -4.07
C GLN A 167 -21.61 -33.29 -3.92
N GLY A 168 -20.45 -32.74 -4.23
CA GLY A 168 -19.15 -33.38 -4.09
C GLY A 168 -18.42 -32.76 -2.93
N GLN A 169 -17.98 -33.60 -2.01
CA GLN A 169 -17.14 -33.37 -0.82
C GLN A 169 -16.68 -31.93 -0.61
N ASN A 170 -17.39 -31.21 0.24
CA ASN A 170 -16.98 -29.86 0.64
C ASN A 170 -15.72 -29.98 1.51
N VAL A 171 -14.59 -29.49 1.01
CA VAL A 171 -13.34 -29.34 1.77
C VAL A 171 -13.55 -28.52 3.06
N TYR A 172 -14.62 -27.73 3.10
CA TYR A 172 -15.00 -26.87 4.23
C TYR A 172 -16.11 -27.44 5.14
N GLY A 173 -16.45 -28.72 5.01
CA GLY A 173 -17.53 -29.35 5.77
C GLY A 173 -18.93 -28.98 5.26
N ASN A 174 -19.97 -29.38 5.99
CA ASN A 174 -21.37 -29.06 5.67
C ASN A 174 -21.71 -27.64 6.13
N ILE A 175 -21.22 -26.63 5.42
CA ILE A 175 -21.71 -25.26 5.60
C ILE A 175 -23.03 -25.16 4.83
N PRO A 176 -24.18 -24.85 5.49
CA PRO A 176 -25.42 -24.59 4.77
C PRO A 176 -25.19 -23.45 3.80
N MET A 177 -25.19 -23.77 2.51
CA MET A 177 -25.10 -22.73 1.47
C MET A 177 -26.42 -21.99 1.45
N PRO A 178 -26.42 -20.65 1.65
CA PRO A 178 -27.62 -19.88 1.37
C PRO A 178 -28.02 -20.13 -0.10
N GLU A 179 -29.32 -20.23 -0.37
CA GLU A 179 -29.82 -20.21 -1.76
C GLU A 179 -29.35 -18.93 -2.43
N ILE A 180 -28.21 -19.03 -3.13
CA ILE A 180 -27.68 -17.89 -3.88
C ILE A 180 -28.46 -17.86 -5.19
N MET A 181 -29.51 -17.04 -5.22
CA MET A 181 -30.14 -16.64 -6.49
C MET A 181 -29.08 -15.96 -7.36
N PRO A 182 -28.96 -16.32 -8.65
CA PRO A 182 -28.04 -15.64 -9.55
C PRO A 182 -28.39 -14.15 -9.57
N ASP A 183 -27.47 -13.32 -9.06
CA ASP A 183 -27.60 -11.87 -9.12
C ASP A 183 -27.32 -11.42 -10.56
N ASN A 184 -28.39 -11.10 -11.29
CA ASN A 184 -28.34 -10.61 -12.67
C ASN A 184 -27.99 -9.11 -12.76
N THR A 185 -27.66 -8.46 -11.65
CA THR A 185 -27.35 -7.02 -11.62
C THR A 185 -25.99 -6.67 -12.23
N GLY A 186 -25.19 -7.66 -12.60
CA GLY A 186 -23.80 -7.43 -13.05
C GLY A 186 -22.83 -7.07 -11.94
N LYS A 187 -23.30 -7.03 -10.68
CA LYS A 187 -22.44 -6.79 -9.52
C LYS A 187 -21.57 -8.01 -9.19
N ARG A 188 -20.33 -7.78 -8.85
CA ARG A 188 -19.35 -8.83 -8.51
C ARG A 188 -18.56 -8.44 -7.27
N CYS A 189 -18.27 -9.44 -6.43
CA CYS A 189 -17.28 -9.29 -5.36
C CYS A 189 -15.92 -8.95 -5.95
N VAL A 190 -15.19 -8.09 -5.28
CA VAL A 190 -13.79 -7.83 -5.63
C VAL A 190 -12.93 -9.06 -5.36
N LYS A 191 -11.86 -9.21 -6.13
CA LYS A 191 -10.86 -10.26 -5.94
C LYS A 191 -9.65 -9.73 -5.19
N SER A 192 -8.82 -10.62 -4.66
CA SER A 192 -7.55 -10.26 -4.01
C SER A 192 -6.52 -9.71 -4.97
N VAL A 193 -6.63 -9.96 -6.28
CA VAL A 193 -5.79 -9.34 -7.31
C VAL A 193 -6.53 -8.14 -7.89
N ILE A 194 -5.91 -6.96 -7.73
CA ILE A 194 -6.43 -5.66 -8.14
C ILE A 194 -5.68 -5.24 -9.40
N ASP A 195 -6.35 -5.27 -10.54
CA ASP A 195 -5.78 -4.81 -11.81
C ASP A 195 -5.95 -3.29 -11.94
N MET A 196 -4.86 -2.55 -11.80
CA MET A 196 -4.88 -1.10 -11.86
C MET A 196 -3.54 -0.55 -12.39
N SER A 197 -3.60 0.29 -13.42
CA SER A 197 -2.39 0.84 -14.03
C SER A 197 -1.62 1.73 -13.05
N SER A 198 -0.29 1.62 -13.09
CA SER A 198 0.63 2.45 -12.31
C SER A 198 0.90 3.82 -12.94
N THR A 199 0.11 4.27 -13.92
CA THR A 199 0.32 5.56 -14.59
C THR A 199 0.03 6.71 -13.62
N THR A 200 1.10 7.22 -13.02
CA THR A 200 1.09 8.50 -12.30
C THR A 200 1.14 9.65 -13.31
N ARG A 201 0.38 10.72 -13.06
CA ARG A 201 0.50 11.95 -13.85
C ARG A 201 1.90 12.54 -13.66
N LYS A 202 2.49 13.10 -14.74
CA LYS A 202 3.81 13.75 -14.69
C LYS A 202 3.82 14.82 -13.59
N GLY A 203 4.86 14.81 -12.75
CA GLY A 203 5.11 15.86 -11.74
C GLY A 203 4.92 15.44 -10.28
N ASN A 204 4.46 14.23 -10.01
CA ASN A 204 4.27 13.73 -8.65
C ASN A 204 5.47 12.90 -8.18
N HIS A 205 5.45 12.46 -6.91
CA HIS A 205 6.48 11.63 -6.31
C HIS A 205 6.80 10.39 -7.17
N PRO A 206 8.09 9.98 -7.33
CA PRO A 206 8.51 8.91 -8.25
C PRO A 206 7.86 7.56 -7.98
N THR A 207 7.48 7.29 -6.71
CA THR A 207 6.88 6.02 -6.26
C THR A 207 5.40 6.16 -5.88
N GLN A 208 4.76 7.29 -6.24
CA GLN A 208 3.34 7.52 -5.90
C GLN A 208 2.46 6.39 -6.42
N LYS A 209 1.59 5.89 -5.55
CA LYS A 209 0.52 4.96 -5.92
C LYS A 209 -0.61 5.72 -6.63
N PRO A 210 -1.38 5.05 -7.53
CA PRO A 210 -2.55 5.67 -8.17
C PRO A 210 -3.60 6.11 -7.15
N ASP A 211 -4.22 7.27 -7.37
CA ASP A 211 -5.31 7.78 -6.54
C ASP A 211 -6.49 6.78 -6.50
N ASP A 212 -6.75 6.09 -7.61
CA ASP A 212 -7.81 5.07 -7.69
C ASP A 212 -7.52 3.86 -6.80
N LEU A 213 -6.24 3.51 -6.59
CA LEU A 213 -5.86 2.44 -5.66
C LEU A 213 -6.11 2.85 -4.22
N TYR A 214 -5.77 4.09 -3.86
CA TYR A 214 -6.13 4.63 -2.54
C TYR A 214 -7.65 4.69 -2.36
N ALA A 215 -8.39 5.16 -3.36
CA ALA A 215 -9.85 5.21 -3.31
C ALA A 215 -10.44 3.80 -3.11
N PHE A 216 -9.93 2.81 -3.85
CA PHE A 216 -10.37 1.41 -3.72
C PHE A 216 -10.20 0.89 -2.28
N LEU A 217 -9.08 1.18 -1.64
CA LEU A 217 -8.80 0.74 -0.27
C LEU A 217 -9.62 1.54 0.75
N ILE A 218 -9.63 2.87 0.65
CA ILE A 218 -10.35 3.75 1.57
C ILE A 218 -11.83 3.41 1.64
N GLU A 219 -12.49 3.23 0.49
CA GLU A 219 -13.92 2.94 0.42
C GLU A 219 -14.30 1.58 1.03
N ARG A 220 -13.35 0.64 1.09
CA ARG A 220 -13.60 -0.73 1.58
C ARG A 220 -13.15 -0.96 3.01
N TYR A 221 -12.28 -0.09 3.53
CA TYR A 221 -11.72 -0.26 4.87
C TYR A 221 -12.06 0.90 5.83
N SER A 222 -12.87 1.86 5.36
CA SER A 222 -13.35 2.97 6.18
C SER A 222 -14.76 3.42 5.78
N LYS A 223 -15.42 4.16 6.68
CA LYS A 223 -16.69 4.86 6.44
C LYS A 223 -16.45 6.36 6.26
N GLU A 224 -17.45 7.07 5.74
CA GLU A 224 -17.43 8.53 5.74
C GLU A 224 -17.34 9.07 7.17
N GLY A 225 -16.52 10.11 7.34
CA GLY A 225 -16.21 10.69 8.64
C GLY A 225 -15.06 10.04 9.40
N ASP A 226 -14.61 8.84 9.00
CA ASP A 226 -13.48 8.14 9.60
C ASP A 226 -12.15 8.90 9.39
N THR A 227 -11.23 8.72 10.33
CA THR A 227 -9.88 9.29 10.29
C THR A 227 -8.90 8.30 9.69
N ILE A 228 -8.18 8.73 8.65
CA ILE A 228 -7.18 7.94 7.93
C ILE A 228 -5.80 8.53 8.16
N LEU A 229 -4.85 7.72 8.62
CA LEU A 229 -3.46 8.12 8.83
C LEU A 229 -2.55 7.46 7.79
N ASP A 230 -1.79 8.30 7.07
CA ASP A 230 -0.63 7.89 6.27
C ASP A 230 0.64 8.41 6.95
N PRO A 231 1.43 7.53 7.60
CA PRO A 231 2.61 7.96 8.36
C PRO A 231 3.80 8.35 7.47
N THR A 232 3.76 8.04 6.17
CA THR A 232 4.84 8.32 5.20
C THR A 232 4.25 8.78 3.88
N ALA A 233 3.50 9.89 3.94
CA ALA A 233 2.54 10.30 2.92
C ALA A 233 3.14 10.71 1.56
N GLY A 234 4.45 11.00 1.48
CA GLY A 234 5.13 11.38 0.25
C GLY A 234 4.46 12.55 -0.46
N SER A 235 3.69 12.24 -1.50
CA SER A 235 2.91 13.24 -2.26
C SER A 235 1.56 13.59 -1.61
N PHE A 236 1.21 12.99 -0.48
CA PHE A 236 -0.10 13.10 0.20
C PHE A 236 -1.30 12.65 -0.64
N ALA A 237 -1.09 11.82 -1.66
CA ALA A 237 -2.15 11.34 -2.53
C ALA A 237 -3.22 10.54 -1.77
N SER A 238 -2.84 9.73 -0.79
CA SER A 238 -3.71 9.00 0.13
C SER A 238 -4.62 9.95 0.92
N VAL A 239 -4.02 11.03 1.46
CA VAL A 239 -4.67 12.05 2.29
C VAL A 239 -5.69 12.86 1.49
N PHE A 240 -5.29 13.37 0.32
CA PHE A 240 -6.22 14.10 -0.57
C PHE A 240 -7.34 13.19 -1.09
N THR A 241 -7.05 11.91 -1.35
CA THR A 241 -8.08 10.94 -1.74
C THR A 241 -9.05 10.68 -0.60
N ALA A 242 -8.58 10.60 0.64
CA ALA A 242 -9.43 10.46 1.82
C ALA A 242 -10.41 11.64 1.96
N GLU A 243 -9.92 12.87 1.86
CA GLU A 243 -10.77 14.07 1.92
C GLU A 243 -11.81 14.09 0.79
N ARG A 244 -11.39 13.78 -0.44
CA ARG A 244 -12.31 13.70 -1.60
C ARG A 244 -13.44 12.70 -1.39
N LEU A 245 -13.19 11.69 -0.57
CA LEU A 245 -14.15 10.62 -0.23
C LEU A 245 -14.87 10.88 1.10
N ASN A 246 -14.84 12.11 1.63
CA ASN A 246 -15.48 12.51 2.91
C ASN A 246 -14.89 11.79 4.13
N ARG A 247 -13.59 11.47 4.13
CA ARG A 247 -12.83 11.01 5.29
C ARG A 247 -11.89 12.13 5.77
N LYS A 248 -11.44 12.05 7.01
CA LYS A 248 -10.45 12.97 7.57
C LYS A 248 -9.06 12.39 7.29
N GLY A 249 -8.30 13.02 6.39
CA GLY A 249 -6.95 12.58 6.04
C GLY A 249 -5.90 13.22 6.94
N ILE A 250 -5.02 12.43 7.54
CA ILE A 250 -3.81 12.86 8.25
C ILE A 250 -2.61 12.26 7.52
N GLY A 251 -1.66 13.09 7.11
CA GLY A 251 -0.43 12.62 6.48
C GLY A 251 0.79 13.21 7.15
N ILE A 252 1.84 12.39 7.28
CA ILE A 252 3.13 12.80 7.82
C ILE A 252 4.18 12.60 6.75
N GLU A 253 5.03 13.61 6.54
CA GLU A 253 6.12 13.55 5.56
C GLU A 253 7.37 14.23 6.13
N MET A 254 8.50 13.53 6.06
CA MET A 254 9.77 14.06 6.56
C MET A 254 10.42 15.02 5.55
N ASN A 255 10.22 14.79 4.26
CA ASN A 255 10.84 15.59 3.21
C ASN A 255 10.10 16.93 3.03
N GLU A 256 10.84 18.02 3.28
CA GLU A 256 10.33 19.39 3.22
C GLU A 256 9.77 19.78 1.83
N GLU A 257 10.37 19.28 0.75
CA GLU A 257 9.94 19.61 -0.60
C GLU A 257 8.56 19.01 -0.91
N PHE A 258 8.33 17.75 -0.54
CA PHE A 258 7.02 17.10 -0.71
C PHE A 258 5.97 17.72 0.21
N PHE A 259 6.35 18.05 1.45
CA PHE A 259 5.47 18.73 2.39
C PHE A 259 5.00 20.09 1.84
N LYS A 260 5.93 20.96 1.37
CA LYS A 260 5.58 22.26 0.78
C LYS A 260 4.65 22.13 -0.44
N LYS A 261 4.95 21.19 -1.34
CA LYS A 261 4.08 20.93 -2.50
C LYS A 261 2.66 20.49 -2.08
N ALA A 262 2.53 19.79 -0.97
CA ALA A 262 1.23 19.39 -0.45
C ALA A 262 0.48 20.59 0.19
N GLN A 263 1.19 21.45 0.90
CA GLN A 263 0.61 22.69 1.45
C GLN A 263 0.03 23.59 0.34
N ASP A 264 0.78 23.79 -0.74
CA ASP A 264 0.31 24.58 -1.89
C ASP A 264 -0.94 24.02 -2.55
N LYS A 265 -1.16 22.71 -2.48
CA LYS A 265 -2.38 22.06 -2.99
C LYS A 265 -3.56 22.15 -2.02
N SER A 266 -3.30 22.40 -0.76
CA SER A 266 -4.34 22.47 0.29
C SER A 266 -4.89 23.89 0.48
N ALA A 267 -4.16 24.90 0.00
CA ALA A 267 -4.53 26.32 0.01
C ALA A 267 -5.54 26.62 -1.11
#